data_8a2c639ec578b433fe81d800cce43dcc
#
_entry.id   8a2c639ec578b433fe81d800cce43dcc
#
_cell.length_a   1.000
_cell.length_b   1.000
_cell.length_c   1.000
_cell.angle_alpha   90.00
_cell.angle_beta   90.00
_cell.angle_gamma   90.00
#
_symmetry.space_group_name_H-M   'P 1'
#
loop_
_entity.id
_entity.type
_entity.pdbx_description
1 polymer ?
#
loop_
_entity_poly.entity_id
_entity_poly.type
_entity_poly.pdbx_seq_one_letter_code
_entity_poly.pdbx_strand_id
1 'polypeptide(L)'
;MVKKLKWNLVLMSALYLGLGVFLLMKPTTALNIVCYALGAVVLACAAVQLIRYFVVERGVFQSQLTLISGIICLALGAFLILRSDIVVSILPIVFGLFVIFDSISRVQNALDLRRCGYSSWKSFLLLPVLSVVLGVIMILNPFGTMETLVMAIGIILIVEGSINLLSALYTVLAAVSYTHLRAHETDQ
;
A
#
# COMPACT_ATOMS: atom_id res chain seq x y z
N MET A 1 -3.50 -19.86 -26.95
CA MET A 1 -3.83 -19.25 -25.66
C MET A 1 -2.71 -19.37 -24.63
N VAL A 2 -2.08 -20.51 -24.46
CA VAL A 2 -1.02 -20.78 -23.46
C VAL A 2 0.21 -19.88 -23.58
N LYS A 3 0.61 -19.49 -24.79
CA LYS A 3 1.80 -18.64 -25.06
C LYS A 3 1.61 -17.20 -24.55
N LYS A 4 0.41 -16.64 -24.67
CA LYS A 4 0.09 -15.29 -24.14
C LYS A 4 0.02 -15.27 -22.59
N LEU A 5 -0.47 -16.36 -22.00
CA LEU A 5 -0.54 -16.50 -20.54
C LEU A 5 0.87 -16.56 -19.91
N LYS A 6 1.81 -17.26 -20.54
CA LYS A 6 3.20 -17.37 -20.10
C LYS A 6 3.94 -16.03 -20.15
N TRP A 7 3.76 -15.25 -21.21
CA TRP A 7 4.36 -13.92 -21.33
C TRP A 7 3.85 -12.96 -20.23
N ASN A 8 2.55 -12.99 -19.94
CA ASN A 8 1.97 -12.16 -18.88
C ASN A 8 2.55 -12.51 -17.50
N LEU A 9 2.74 -13.80 -17.17
CA LEU A 9 3.31 -14.22 -15.90
C LEU A 9 4.77 -13.78 -15.75
N VAL A 10 5.59 -13.93 -16.78
CA VAL A 10 7.00 -13.50 -16.75
C VAL A 10 7.10 -11.97 -16.67
N LEU A 11 6.26 -11.26 -17.42
CA LEU A 11 6.24 -9.80 -17.39
C LEU A 11 5.82 -9.27 -16.02
N MET A 12 4.79 -9.87 -15.41
CA MET A 12 4.34 -9.51 -14.04
C MET A 12 5.40 -9.81 -13.00
N SER A 13 6.08 -10.96 -13.06
CA SER A 13 7.16 -11.28 -12.11
C SER A 13 8.35 -10.33 -12.26
N ALA A 14 8.73 -9.97 -13.47
CA ALA A 14 9.79 -8.99 -13.72
C ALA A 14 9.39 -7.59 -13.18
N LEU A 15 8.13 -7.21 -13.33
CA LEU A 15 7.60 -5.94 -12.82
C LEU A 15 7.61 -5.93 -11.29
N TYR A 16 7.17 -7.01 -10.62
CA TYR A 16 7.22 -7.12 -9.17
C TYR A 16 8.65 -7.07 -8.63
N LEU A 17 9.58 -7.78 -9.26
CA LEU A 17 10.99 -7.74 -8.88
C LEU A 17 11.60 -6.34 -9.06
N GLY A 18 11.36 -5.71 -10.21
CA GLY A 18 11.86 -4.36 -10.49
C GLY A 18 11.29 -3.32 -9.52
N LEU A 19 9.98 -3.36 -9.25
CA LEU A 19 9.32 -2.47 -8.32
C LEU A 19 9.82 -2.71 -6.89
N GLY A 20 9.94 -3.97 -6.46
CA GLY A 20 10.43 -4.32 -5.13
C GLY A 20 11.86 -3.83 -4.88
N VAL A 21 12.77 -4.01 -5.85
CA VAL A 21 14.14 -3.49 -5.77
C VAL A 21 14.15 -1.95 -5.72
N PHE A 22 13.32 -1.29 -6.53
CA PHE A 22 13.19 0.16 -6.51
C PHE A 22 12.74 0.69 -5.14
N LEU A 23 11.72 0.05 -4.52
CA LEU A 23 11.23 0.43 -3.20
C LEU A 23 12.28 0.24 -2.10
N LEU A 24 13.11 -0.79 -2.22
CA LEU A 24 14.21 -1.01 -1.27
C LEU A 24 15.34 0.01 -1.42
N MET A 25 15.69 0.36 -2.66
CA MET A 25 16.84 1.26 -2.89
C MET A 25 16.51 2.72 -2.62
N LYS A 26 15.27 3.15 -2.88
CA LYS A 26 14.86 4.56 -2.78
C LYS A 26 13.43 4.70 -2.21
N PRO A 27 13.22 4.36 -0.93
CA PRO A 27 11.88 4.40 -0.32
C PRO A 27 11.30 5.82 -0.26
N THR A 28 12.08 6.83 0.05
CA THR A 28 11.67 8.25 0.07
C THR A 28 11.21 8.75 -1.30
N THR A 29 11.94 8.36 -2.36
CA THR A 29 11.55 8.73 -3.74
C THR A 29 10.24 8.06 -4.12
N ALA A 30 10.02 6.80 -3.73
CA ALA A 30 8.77 6.09 -3.97
C ALA A 30 7.58 6.78 -3.28
N LEU A 31 7.75 7.20 -2.01
CA LEU A 31 6.73 7.96 -1.26
C LEU A 31 6.38 9.28 -1.97
N ASN A 32 7.38 10.04 -2.40
CA ASN A 32 7.17 11.29 -3.12
C ASN A 32 6.43 11.07 -4.46
N ILE A 33 6.79 10.04 -5.22
CA ILE A 33 6.10 9.68 -6.47
C ILE A 33 4.62 9.39 -6.21
N VAL A 34 4.30 8.64 -5.15
CA VAL A 34 2.91 8.36 -4.77
C VAL A 34 2.16 9.65 -4.40
N CYS A 35 2.77 10.54 -3.61
CA CYS A 35 2.18 11.83 -3.27
C CYS A 35 1.94 12.71 -4.51
N TYR A 36 2.89 12.76 -5.43
CA TYR A 36 2.74 13.52 -6.68
C TYR A 36 1.66 12.93 -7.58
N ALA A 37 1.60 11.60 -7.71
CA ALA A 37 0.56 10.94 -8.49
C ALA A 37 -0.84 11.19 -7.90
N LEU A 38 -1.01 11.05 -6.58
CA LEU A 38 -2.26 11.37 -5.89
C LEU A 38 -2.62 12.86 -6.03
N GLY A 39 -1.65 13.76 -5.84
CA GLY A 39 -1.83 15.19 -6.00
C GLY A 39 -2.27 15.56 -7.42
N ALA A 40 -1.67 14.94 -8.44
CA ALA A 40 -2.06 15.15 -9.83
C ALA A 40 -3.50 14.69 -10.12
N VAL A 41 -3.90 13.53 -9.59
CA VAL A 41 -5.28 13.03 -9.71
C VAL A 41 -6.27 13.97 -9.04
N VAL A 42 -5.98 14.43 -7.81
CA VAL A 42 -6.84 15.37 -7.08
C VAL A 42 -6.94 16.70 -7.81
N LEU A 43 -5.83 17.21 -8.38
CA LEU A 43 -5.86 18.44 -9.21
C LEU A 43 -6.68 18.26 -10.49
N ALA A 44 -6.57 17.11 -11.14
CA ALA A 44 -7.39 16.81 -12.31
C ALA A 44 -8.89 16.79 -11.95
N CYS A 45 -9.26 16.17 -10.82
CA CYS A 45 -10.63 16.20 -10.30
C CYS A 45 -11.09 17.63 -9.98
N ALA A 46 -10.24 18.47 -9.38
CA ALA A 46 -10.54 19.86 -9.09
C ALA A 46 -10.78 20.66 -10.38
N ALA A 47 -9.94 20.47 -11.40
CA ALA A 47 -10.10 21.10 -12.71
C ALA A 47 -11.43 20.73 -13.37
N VAL A 48 -11.81 19.44 -13.35
CA VAL A 48 -13.09 18.97 -13.88
C VAL A 48 -14.28 19.61 -13.14
N GLN A 49 -14.23 19.71 -11.80
CA GLN A 49 -15.29 20.33 -11.01
C GLN A 49 -15.42 21.82 -11.31
N LEU A 50 -14.30 22.54 -11.43
CA LEU A 50 -14.29 23.95 -11.79
C LEU A 50 -14.83 24.20 -13.21
N ILE A 51 -14.43 23.37 -14.19
CA ILE A 51 -14.95 23.44 -15.55
C ILE A 51 -16.47 23.20 -15.56
N ARG A 52 -16.95 22.17 -14.85
CA ARG A 52 -18.39 21.90 -14.73
C ARG A 52 -19.16 23.09 -14.16
N TYR A 53 -18.64 23.73 -13.12
CA TYR A 53 -19.24 24.94 -12.55
C TYR A 53 -19.38 26.05 -13.57
N PHE A 54 -18.32 26.36 -14.33
CA PHE A 54 -18.34 27.46 -15.30
C PHE A 54 -19.15 27.19 -16.56
N VAL A 55 -19.26 25.93 -16.99
CA VAL A 55 -19.87 25.54 -18.28
C VAL A 55 -21.33 25.11 -18.11
N VAL A 56 -21.66 24.34 -17.05
CA VAL A 56 -22.94 23.64 -16.96
C VAL A 56 -23.86 24.20 -15.87
N GLU A 57 -23.35 24.63 -14.72
CA GLU A 57 -24.15 24.79 -13.51
C GLU A 57 -24.39 26.25 -13.07
N ARG A 58 -24.26 27.23 -13.97
CA ARG A 58 -24.52 28.64 -13.62
C ARG A 58 -25.97 28.87 -13.20
N GLY A 59 -26.16 29.12 -11.89
CA GLY A 59 -27.45 29.62 -11.37
C GLY A 59 -28.31 28.65 -10.55
N VAL A 60 -27.84 27.43 -10.25
CA VAL A 60 -28.55 26.49 -9.39
C VAL A 60 -27.86 26.38 -8.02
N PHE A 61 -28.63 26.19 -6.93
CA PHE A 61 -28.08 26.04 -5.57
C PHE A 61 -27.04 24.92 -5.45
N GLN A 62 -27.18 23.86 -6.24
CA GLN A 62 -26.22 22.77 -6.38
C GLN A 62 -24.83 23.22 -6.88
N SER A 63 -24.76 24.33 -7.61
CA SER A 63 -23.52 24.86 -8.17
C SER A 63 -22.56 25.41 -7.10
N GLN A 64 -23.08 25.89 -5.98
CA GLN A 64 -22.25 26.40 -4.88
C GLN A 64 -21.45 25.29 -4.21
N LEU A 65 -22.04 24.10 -4.03
CA LEU A 65 -21.34 22.94 -3.47
C LEU A 65 -20.26 22.43 -4.42
N THR A 66 -20.50 22.46 -5.73
CA THR A 66 -19.52 22.06 -6.75
C THR A 66 -18.32 23.00 -6.76
N LEU A 67 -18.55 24.30 -6.63
CA LEU A 67 -17.47 25.30 -6.57
C LEU A 67 -16.63 25.14 -5.31
N ILE A 68 -17.28 25.01 -4.14
CA ILE A 68 -16.60 24.83 -2.86
C ILE A 68 -15.75 23.55 -2.87
N SER A 69 -16.32 22.43 -3.33
CA SER A 69 -15.58 21.17 -3.43
C SER A 69 -14.42 21.25 -4.43
N GLY A 70 -14.59 21.95 -5.55
CA GLY A 70 -13.53 22.21 -6.52
C GLY A 70 -12.36 23.00 -5.94
N ILE A 71 -12.65 24.05 -5.17
CA ILE A 71 -11.61 24.85 -4.50
C ILE A 71 -10.89 24.04 -3.42
N ILE A 72 -11.64 23.27 -2.61
CA ILE A 72 -11.04 22.40 -1.59
C ILE A 72 -10.14 21.34 -2.24
N CYS A 73 -10.61 20.68 -3.30
CA CYS A 73 -9.79 19.70 -4.04
C CYS A 73 -8.54 20.35 -4.65
N LEU A 74 -8.66 21.58 -5.17
CA LEU A 74 -7.52 22.30 -5.72
C LEU A 74 -6.49 22.62 -4.63
N ALA A 75 -6.94 23.11 -3.47
CA ALA A 75 -6.05 23.39 -2.34
C ALA A 75 -5.38 22.13 -1.82
N LEU A 76 -6.14 21.02 -1.67
CA LEU A 76 -5.60 19.72 -1.24
C LEU A 76 -4.61 19.14 -2.25
N GLY A 77 -4.92 19.17 -3.55
CA GLY A 77 -4.02 18.68 -4.59
C GLY A 77 -2.73 19.49 -4.67
N ALA A 78 -2.82 20.81 -4.57
CA ALA A 78 -1.64 21.67 -4.48
C ALA A 78 -0.82 21.40 -3.21
N PHE A 79 -1.45 21.20 -2.06
CA PHE A 79 -0.79 20.87 -0.80
C PHE A 79 -0.05 19.52 -0.89
N LEU A 80 -0.67 18.50 -1.49
CA LEU A 80 -0.04 17.17 -1.71
C LEU A 80 1.25 17.28 -2.54
N ILE A 81 1.28 18.15 -3.53
CA ILE A 81 2.46 18.31 -4.39
C ILE A 81 3.52 19.18 -3.74
N LEU A 82 3.11 20.31 -3.12
CA LEU A 82 4.06 21.27 -2.56
C LEU A 82 4.65 20.84 -1.23
N ARG A 83 3.93 20.03 -0.46
CA ARG A 83 4.29 19.60 0.91
C ARG A 83 4.11 18.10 1.10
N SER A 84 4.64 17.31 0.16
CA SER A 84 4.60 15.85 0.23
C SER A 84 5.25 15.30 1.51
N ASP A 85 6.29 15.96 2.01
CA ASP A 85 6.94 15.67 3.28
C ASP A 85 5.98 15.67 4.47
N ILE A 86 5.16 16.71 4.59
CA ILE A 86 4.17 16.82 5.67
C ILE A 86 3.11 15.73 5.55
N VAL A 87 2.62 15.47 4.33
CA VAL A 87 1.59 14.45 4.08
C VAL A 87 2.10 13.05 4.44
N VAL A 88 3.32 12.71 4.05
CA VAL A 88 3.96 11.44 4.39
C VAL A 88 4.13 11.27 5.89
N SER A 89 4.35 12.36 6.64
CA SER A 89 4.53 12.32 8.10
C SER A 89 3.22 12.21 8.87
N ILE A 90 2.14 12.82 8.39
CA ILE A 90 0.83 12.82 9.08
C ILE A 90 0.29 11.39 9.21
N LEU A 91 0.44 10.57 8.20
CA LEU A 91 -0.13 9.22 8.17
C LEU A 91 0.38 8.33 9.32
N PRO A 92 1.69 8.17 9.53
CA PRO A 92 2.21 7.39 10.67
C PRO A 92 1.83 7.97 12.02
N ILE A 93 1.74 9.30 12.15
CA ILE A 93 1.32 9.94 13.41
C ILE A 93 -0.11 9.56 13.76
N VAL A 94 -1.04 9.65 12.80
CA VAL A 94 -2.45 9.27 12.99
C VAL A 94 -2.56 7.78 13.29
N PHE A 95 -1.89 6.93 12.54
CA PHE A 95 -1.88 5.49 12.78
C PHE A 95 -1.24 5.13 14.12
N GLY A 96 -0.12 5.77 14.50
CA GLY A 96 0.54 5.59 15.79
C GLY A 96 -0.38 5.93 16.96
N LEU A 97 -1.12 7.03 16.87
CA LEU A 97 -2.12 7.41 17.84
C LEU A 97 -3.24 6.36 17.95
N PHE A 98 -3.74 5.90 16.81
CA PHE A 98 -4.78 4.87 16.75
C PHE A 98 -4.30 3.55 17.38
N VAL A 99 -3.07 3.11 17.05
CA VAL A 99 -2.45 1.91 17.62
C VAL A 99 -2.31 2.02 19.14
N ILE A 100 -1.94 3.19 19.67
CA ILE A 100 -1.85 3.41 21.12
C ILE A 100 -3.23 3.27 21.76
N PHE A 101 -4.27 3.89 21.20
CA PHE A 101 -5.63 3.77 21.73
C PHE A 101 -6.14 2.34 21.74
N ASP A 102 -5.96 1.61 20.65
CA ASP A 102 -6.34 0.18 20.56
C ASP A 102 -5.57 -0.66 21.59
N SER A 103 -4.28 -0.39 21.74
CA SER A 103 -3.42 -1.11 22.68
C SER A 103 -3.82 -0.89 24.15
N ILE A 104 -4.28 0.31 24.51
CA ILE A 104 -4.77 0.59 25.88
C ILE A 104 -5.95 -0.34 26.21
N SER A 105 -6.90 -0.48 25.29
CA SER A 105 -8.04 -1.40 25.47
C SER A 105 -7.61 -2.85 25.63
N ARG A 106 -6.60 -3.28 24.86
CA ARG A 106 -6.04 -4.64 24.96
C ARG A 106 -5.27 -4.87 26.27
N VAL A 107 -4.58 -3.84 26.77
CA VAL A 107 -3.92 -3.89 28.10
C VAL A 107 -4.96 -4.06 29.19
N GLN A 108 -6.08 -3.32 29.14
CA GLN A 108 -7.17 -3.47 30.10
C GLN A 108 -7.71 -4.90 30.11
N ASN A 109 -8.00 -5.47 28.93
CA ASN A 109 -8.46 -6.85 28.80
C ASN A 109 -7.45 -7.86 29.41
N ALA A 110 -6.14 -7.68 29.19
CA ALA A 110 -5.10 -8.52 29.76
C ALA A 110 -5.05 -8.43 31.30
N LEU A 111 -5.27 -7.24 31.86
CA LEU A 111 -5.35 -7.03 33.32
C LEU A 111 -6.61 -7.66 33.92
N ASP A 112 -7.72 -7.65 33.21
CA ASP A 112 -8.95 -8.30 33.65
C ASP A 112 -8.81 -9.83 33.66
N LEU A 113 -8.11 -10.43 32.67
CA LEU A 113 -7.73 -11.83 32.70
C LEU A 113 -6.90 -12.18 33.94
N ARG A 114 -5.97 -11.30 34.35
CA ARG A 114 -5.22 -11.46 35.60
C ARG A 114 -6.14 -11.49 36.82
N ARG A 115 -7.13 -10.61 36.90
CA ARG A 115 -8.11 -10.55 37.99
C ARG A 115 -8.96 -11.81 38.07
N CYS A 116 -9.26 -12.42 36.91
CA CYS A 116 -9.96 -13.70 36.81
C CYS A 116 -9.10 -14.92 37.16
N GLY A 117 -7.83 -14.74 37.54
CA GLY A 117 -6.93 -15.84 37.94
C GLY A 117 -6.33 -16.63 36.78
N TYR A 118 -6.38 -16.10 35.56
CA TYR A 118 -5.84 -16.80 34.38
C TYR A 118 -4.30 -16.80 34.40
N SER A 119 -3.68 -18.00 34.42
CA SER A 119 -2.23 -18.13 34.60
C SER A 119 -1.40 -17.52 33.45
N SER A 120 -1.93 -17.48 32.22
CA SER A 120 -1.22 -17.01 31.03
C SER A 120 -1.42 -15.51 30.70
N TRP A 121 -1.96 -14.70 31.62
CA TRP A 121 -2.22 -13.28 31.40
C TRP A 121 -1.00 -12.48 30.93
N LYS A 122 0.21 -12.89 31.32
CA LYS A 122 1.47 -12.23 30.89
C LYS A 122 1.69 -12.31 29.38
N SER A 123 1.34 -13.44 28.76
CA SER A 123 1.45 -13.61 27.30
C SER A 123 0.49 -12.69 26.54
N PHE A 124 -0.71 -12.47 27.10
CA PHE A 124 -1.70 -11.54 26.52
C PHE A 124 -1.32 -10.09 26.73
N LEU A 125 -0.49 -9.76 27.73
CA LEU A 125 -0.01 -8.39 27.98
C LEU A 125 1.16 -8.03 27.07
N LEU A 126 1.98 -8.99 26.66
CA LEU A 126 3.20 -8.74 25.86
C LEU A 126 2.90 -8.02 24.53
N LEU A 127 1.93 -8.50 23.77
CA LEU A 127 1.56 -7.94 22.46
C LEU A 127 1.04 -6.48 22.57
N PRO A 128 0.09 -6.15 23.44
CA PRO A 128 -0.34 -4.77 23.62
C PRO A 128 0.78 -3.81 24.04
N VAL A 129 1.66 -4.24 24.95
CA VAL A 129 2.80 -3.40 25.38
C VAL A 129 3.73 -3.13 24.20
N LEU A 130 4.04 -4.16 23.42
CA LEU A 130 4.85 -4.01 22.19
C LEU A 130 4.16 -3.06 21.20
N SER A 131 2.84 -3.17 21.04
CA SER A 131 2.07 -2.27 20.16
C SER A 131 2.10 -0.82 20.62
N VAL A 132 2.05 -0.54 21.94
CA VAL A 132 2.23 0.82 22.47
C VAL A 132 3.61 1.36 22.10
N VAL A 133 4.66 0.57 22.29
CA VAL A 133 6.03 0.98 21.93
C VAL A 133 6.13 1.30 20.45
N LEU A 134 5.57 0.44 19.58
CA LEU A 134 5.53 0.70 18.13
C LEU A 134 4.75 1.97 17.80
N GLY A 135 3.58 2.19 18.39
CA GLY A 135 2.81 3.42 18.22
C GLY A 135 3.57 4.68 18.61
N VAL A 136 4.32 4.62 19.72
CA VAL A 136 5.18 5.73 20.15
C VAL A 136 6.31 5.97 19.13
N ILE A 137 6.97 4.93 18.64
CA ILE A 137 8.02 5.04 17.60
C ILE A 137 7.44 5.69 16.32
N MET A 138 6.23 5.31 15.91
CA MET A 138 5.56 5.90 14.75
C MET A 138 5.35 7.41 14.90
N ILE A 139 5.03 7.88 16.10
CA ILE A 139 4.82 9.31 16.39
C ILE A 139 6.15 10.06 16.46
N LEU A 140 7.17 9.46 17.08
CA LEU A 140 8.48 10.10 17.27
C LEU A 140 9.30 10.17 15.98
N ASN A 141 9.19 9.16 15.12
CA ASN A 141 9.90 9.09 13.85
C ASN A 141 8.99 8.69 12.68
N PRO A 142 8.09 9.57 12.24
CA PRO A 142 7.12 9.26 11.20
C PRO A 142 7.76 8.96 9.84
N PHE A 143 8.82 9.68 9.46
CA PHE A 143 9.55 9.43 8.21
C PHE A 143 10.21 8.06 8.19
N GLY A 144 10.98 7.72 9.23
CA GLY A 144 11.63 6.41 9.32
C GLY A 144 10.62 5.26 9.36
N THR A 145 9.46 5.47 9.96
CA THR A 145 8.37 4.49 9.95
C THR A 145 7.84 4.26 8.54
N MET A 146 7.58 5.34 7.78
CA MET A 146 7.11 5.21 6.39
C MET A 146 8.15 4.58 5.48
N GLU A 147 9.41 4.95 5.62
CA GLU A 147 10.51 4.32 4.88
C GLU A 147 10.58 2.82 5.17
N THR A 148 10.50 2.43 6.44
CA THR A 148 10.50 1.02 6.85
C THR A 148 9.31 0.25 6.29
N LEU A 149 8.13 0.84 6.28
CA LEU A 149 6.93 0.23 5.68
C LEU A 149 7.10 0.03 4.16
N VAL A 150 7.62 1.03 3.46
CA VAL A 150 7.89 0.92 2.01
C VAL A 150 8.95 -0.13 1.72
N MET A 151 10.01 -0.22 2.52
CA MET A 151 11.01 -1.27 2.41
C MET A 151 10.42 -2.66 2.65
N ALA A 152 9.55 -2.82 3.66
CA ALA A 152 8.86 -4.08 3.94
C ALA A 152 7.97 -4.51 2.75
N ILE A 153 7.23 -3.57 2.15
CA ILE A 153 6.47 -3.82 0.92
C ILE A 153 7.41 -4.24 -0.21
N GLY A 154 8.56 -3.58 -0.36
CA GLY A 154 9.57 -3.93 -1.36
C GLY A 154 10.07 -5.37 -1.21
N ILE A 155 10.34 -5.82 0.03
CA ILE A 155 10.74 -7.20 0.32
C ILE A 155 9.62 -8.18 -0.08
N ILE A 156 8.39 -7.91 0.29
CA ILE A 156 7.22 -8.75 -0.05
C ILE A 156 7.10 -8.89 -1.56
N LEU A 157 7.21 -7.79 -2.31
CA LEU A 157 7.13 -7.79 -3.77
C LEU A 157 8.26 -8.61 -4.42
N ILE A 158 9.48 -8.58 -3.86
CA ILE A 158 10.60 -9.40 -4.35
C ILE A 158 10.31 -10.88 -4.12
N VAL A 159 9.83 -11.24 -2.94
CA VAL A 159 9.45 -12.62 -2.62
C VAL A 159 8.35 -13.11 -3.55
N GLU A 160 7.30 -12.32 -3.73
CA GLU A 160 6.17 -12.64 -4.61
C GLU A 160 6.60 -12.74 -6.08
N GLY A 161 7.42 -11.79 -6.56
CA GLY A 161 8.00 -11.82 -7.90
C GLY A 161 8.87 -13.04 -8.13
N SER A 162 9.66 -13.46 -7.13
CA SER A 162 10.49 -14.67 -7.19
C SER A 162 9.64 -15.94 -7.27
N ILE A 163 8.59 -16.05 -6.47
CA ILE A 163 7.65 -17.19 -6.48
C ILE A 163 6.94 -17.27 -7.83
N ASN A 164 6.47 -16.15 -8.36
CA ASN A 164 5.81 -16.08 -9.66
C ASN A 164 6.75 -16.46 -10.80
N LEU A 165 8.01 -16.05 -10.73
CA LEU A 165 9.02 -16.42 -11.72
C LEU A 165 9.32 -17.92 -11.71
N LEU A 166 9.49 -18.50 -10.50
CA LEU A 166 9.67 -19.96 -10.33
C LEU A 166 8.46 -20.72 -10.88
N SER A 167 7.25 -20.30 -10.56
CA SER A 167 6.00 -20.92 -11.07
C SER A 167 5.91 -20.85 -12.58
N ALA A 168 6.31 -19.74 -13.19
CA ALA A 168 6.36 -19.61 -14.65
C ALA A 168 7.38 -20.55 -15.27
N LEU A 169 8.57 -20.69 -14.66
CA LEU A 169 9.61 -21.62 -15.09
C LEU A 169 9.15 -23.08 -15.01
N TYR A 170 8.56 -23.48 -13.90
CA TYR A 170 8.01 -24.83 -13.73
C TYR A 170 6.94 -25.14 -14.78
N THR A 171 6.04 -24.19 -15.04
CA THR A 171 4.99 -24.36 -16.05
C THR A 171 5.57 -24.50 -17.47
N VAL A 172 6.66 -23.79 -17.76
CA VAL A 172 7.36 -23.91 -19.06
C VAL A 172 8.03 -25.26 -19.19
N LEU A 173 8.76 -25.72 -18.18
CA LEU A 173 9.47 -27.01 -18.18
C LEU A 173 8.49 -28.18 -18.25
N ALA A 174 7.43 -28.17 -17.49
CA ALA A 174 6.38 -29.19 -17.55
C ALA A 174 5.74 -29.27 -18.95
N ALA A 175 5.39 -28.12 -19.56
CA ALA A 175 4.80 -28.09 -20.89
C ALA A 175 5.75 -28.62 -22.01
N VAL A 176 7.06 -28.40 -21.87
CA VAL A 176 8.06 -28.95 -22.79
C VAL A 176 8.17 -30.46 -22.64
N SER A 177 8.14 -30.96 -21.38
CA SER A 177 8.19 -32.40 -21.09
C SER A 177 6.97 -33.16 -21.67
N TYR A 178 5.77 -32.58 -21.53
CA TYR A 178 4.54 -33.19 -22.11
C TYR A 178 4.50 -33.19 -23.64
N THR A 179 5.07 -32.19 -24.30
CA THR A 179 5.12 -32.15 -25.77
C THR A 179 6.10 -33.19 -26.34
N HIS A 180 7.18 -33.50 -25.61
CA HIS A 180 8.15 -34.52 -26.03
C HIS A 180 7.59 -35.94 -25.90
N LEU A 181 6.80 -36.20 -24.84
CA LEU A 181 6.16 -37.52 -24.67
C LEU A 181 5.07 -37.78 -25.69
N ARG A 182 4.31 -36.76 -26.12
CA ARG A 182 3.25 -36.90 -27.14
C ARG A 182 3.79 -37.08 -28.54
N ALA A 183 4.98 -36.59 -28.84
CA ALA A 183 5.63 -36.79 -30.12
C ALA A 183 6.05 -38.28 -30.33
N HIS A 184 6.42 -38.97 -29.23
CA HIS A 184 6.76 -40.39 -29.26
C HIS A 184 5.56 -41.33 -29.42
N GLU A 185 4.36 -40.91 -28.99
CA GLU A 185 3.13 -41.71 -29.13
C GLU A 185 2.52 -41.68 -30.52
N THR A 186 2.84 -40.65 -31.33
CA THR A 186 2.33 -40.52 -32.71
C THR A 186 3.19 -41.24 -33.73
N ASP A 187 4.39 -41.70 -33.33
CA ASP A 187 5.31 -42.45 -34.24
C ASP A 187 5.20 -43.98 -34.09
N GLN A 188 4.25 -44.49 -33.29
CA GLN A 188 3.90 -45.93 -33.20
C GLN A 188 2.54 -46.20 -33.89
#